data_9954891b8410a964233aa8787708609d
#
_entry.id   9954891b8410a964233aa8787708609d
#
_cell.length_a   1.000
_cell.length_b   1.000
_cell.length_c   1.000
_cell.angle_alpha   90.00
_cell.angle_beta   90.00
_cell.angle_gamma   90.00
#
_symmetry.space_group_name_H-M   'P 1'
#
loop_
_entity.id
_entity.type
_entity.pdbx_description
1 polymer ?
#
loop_
_entity_poly.entity_id
_entity_poly.type
_entity_poly.pdbx_seq_one_letter_code
_entity_poly.pdbx_strand_id
1 'polypeptide(L)'
;MSVALIEPFDMLRNHPSTGSGTILRQAQEPPFEMTATLNVVVSINSTTVMQTYWTAPPFFKVLKFFLCYNAHMKKILFVCHGNICRSPMAEFVMKKLVKDAGRESEFLIESAATSTEEIGNDMHSGTKKKLTEMNIPFEKRRARRITAADYNNYDYLIGMDVENLYYMEREWDKDPDDKVKLLLTFAGKDRDIADPWYTGNFDKTYEDIIEGCREFLKKI
;
A
#
# COMPACT_ATOMS: atom_id res chain seq x y z
N MET A 1 -21.18 -1.25 -7.86
CA MET A 1 -20.78 -0.49 -9.06
C MET A 1 -20.80 -1.43 -10.24
N SER A 2 -21.73 -1.23 -11.18
CA SER A 2 -21.80 -2.05 -12.39
C SER A 2 -20.84 -1.49 -13.42
N VAL A 3 -19.90 -2.30 -13.87
CA VAL A 3 -19.03 -1.97 -15.01
C VAL A 3 -19.68 -2.54 -16.26
N ALA A 4 -20.17 -1.69 -17.15
CA ALA A 4 -20.64 -2.10 -18.46
C ALA A 4 -19.42 -2.29 -19.36
N LEU A 5 -19.28 -3.49 -19.92
CA LEU A 5 -18.31 -3.78 -20.97
C LEU A 5 -18.91 -3.34 -22.30
N ILE A 6 -18.24 -2.43 -22.98
CA ILE A 6 -18.54 -2.03 -24.35
C ILE A 6 -17.97 -3.09 -25.29
N GLU A 7 -18.81 -3.63 -26.13
CA GLU A 7 -18.44 -4.61 -27.16
C GLU A 7 -17.52 -3.97 -28.21
N PRO A 8 -16.51 -4.67 -28.73
CA PRO A 8 -15.53 -4.10 -29.67
C PRO A 8 -16.05 -3.87 -31.09
N PHE A 9 -17.34 -4.00 -31.36
CA PHE A 9 -17.88 -3.96 -32.72
C PHE A 9 -18.48 -2.62 -33.18
N ASP A 10 -18.55 -1.60 -32.33
CA ASP A 10 -19.19 -0.32 -32.69
C ASP A 10 -18.24 0.79 -33.20
N MET A 11 -16.96 0.46 -33.46
CA MET A 11 -15.99 1.46 -33.96
C MET A 11 -15.75 1.45 -35.47
N LEU A 12 -16.56 0.78 -36.29
CA LEU A 12 -16.38 0.71 -37.73
C LEU A 12 -17.56 1.23 -38.57
N ARG A 13 -18.33 2.21 -38.09
CA ARG A 13 -19.26 2.95 -38.95
C ARG A 13 -19.08 4.43 -38.73
N ASN A 14 -18.25 5.04 -39.59
CA ASN A 14 -18.41 6.38 -40.16
C ASN A 14 -17.08 6.91 -40.69
N HIS A 15 -16.80 6.61 -41.96
CA HIS A 15 -16.01 7.50 -42.82
C HIS A 15 -16.57 7.48 -44.22
N PRO A 16 -16.85 8.65 -44.82
CA PRO A 16 -17.30 8.75 -46.21
C PRO A 16 -16.11 8.63 -47.18
N SER A 17 -16.41 7.99 -48.29
CA SER A 17 -15.52 7.75 -49.43
C SER A 17 -15.20 9.03 -50.21
N THR A 18 -13.93 9.25 -50.58
CA THR A 18 -13.59 9.86 -51.85
C THR A 18 -12.21 9.36 -52.35
N GLY A 19 -12.22 8.74 -53.49
CA GLY A 19 -11.34 9.00 -54.61
C GLY A 19 -9.97 8.31 -54.76
N SER A 20 -9.94 7.29 -55.62
CA SER A 20 -8.91 6.97 -56.63
C SER A 20 -7.45 6.68 -56.24
N GLY A 21 -6.99 5.48 -56.66
CA GLY A 21 -5.55 5.21 -56.87
C GLY A 21 -5.13 3.78 -56.54
N THR A 22 -5.17 2.95 -57.59
CA THR A 22 -4.69 1.54 -57.66
C THR A 22 -3.24 1.39 -57.18
N ILE A 23 -2.96 0.41 -56.30
CA ILE A 23 -1.81 -0.49 -56.35
C ILE A 23 -2.12 -1.70 -55.47
N LEU A 24 -2.24 -2.87 -56.10
CA LEU A 24 -2.32 -4.18 -55.48
C LEU A 24 -0.99 -4.54 -54.81
N ARG A 25 -0.98 -4.74 -53.49
CA ARG A 25 -0.05 -5.65 -52.83
C ARG A 25 -0.86 -6.55 -51.92
N GLN A 26 -0.84 -7.81 -52.26
CA GLN A 26 -1.33 -8.92 -51.42
C GLN A 26 -0.56 -8.87 -50.09
N ALA A 27 -1.23 -8.52 -49.01
CA ALA A 27 -0.78 -8.81 -47.68
C ALA A 27 -1.45 -10.12 -47.25
N GLN A 28 -0.65 -11.18 -47.07
CA GLN A 28 -1.07 -12.42 -46.45
C GLN A 28 -1.57 -12.14 -45.06
N GLU A 29 -2.84 -12.47 -44.82
CA GLU A 29 -3.40 -12.48 -43.48
C GLU A 29 -2.77 -13.63 -42.67
N PRO A 30 -2.38 -13.39 -41.39
CA PRO A 30 -2.01 -14.50 -40.53
C PRO A 30 -3.25 -15.24 -40.06
N PRO A 31 -3.20 -16.57 -39.90
CA PRO A 31 -4.31 -17.36 -39.41
C PRO A 31 -4.47 -17.16 -37.91
N PHE A 32 -5.41 -16.34 -37.50
CA PHE A 32 -5.83 -16.24 -36.12
C PHE A 32 -7.33 -16.59 -36.04
N GLU A 33 -7.62 -17.90 -35.87
CA GLU A 33 -8.92 -18.32 -35.39
C GLU A 33 -9.08 -17.86 -33.94
N MET A 34 -9.83 -16.79 -33.73
CA MET A 34 -10.35 -16.44 -32.41
C MET A 34 -11.79 -16.96 -32.30
N THR A 35 -11.92 -18.16 -31.78
CA THR A 35 -13.20 -18.66 -31.28
C THR A 35 -13.10 -18.81 -29.76
N ALA A 36 -13.43 -17.79 -29.01
CA ALA A 36 -13.77 -17.94 -27.58
C ALA A 36 -14.63 -16.76 -27.11
N THR A 37 -15.91 -17.01 -26.99
CA THR A 37 -16.84 -16.10 -26.27
C THR A 37 -16.56 -16.20 -24.80
N LEU A 38 -16.05 -15.12 -24.20
CA LEU A 38 -15.75 -15.06 -22.77
C LEU A 38 -16.92 -14.40 -22.04
N ASN A 39 -17.73 -15.17 -21.33
CA ASN A 39 -18.71 -14.63 -20.38
C ASN A 39 -18.03 -14.51 -19.01
N VAL A 40 -17.61 -13.31 -18.63
CA VAL A 40 -17.11 -13.02 -17.28
C VAL A 40 -18.24 -12.40 -16.47
N VAL A 41 -18.81 -13.16 -15.55
CA VAL A 41 -19.72 -12.61 -14.53
C VAL A 41 -18.90 -12.37 -13.27
N VAL A 42 -18.66 -11.10 -12.94
CA VAL A 42 -18.03 -10.72 -11.67
C VAL A 42 -19.15 -10.37 -10.68
N SER A 43 -19.43 -11.26 -9.75
CA SER A 43 -20.30 -10.98 -8.61
C SER A 43 -19.45 -10.57 -7.41
N ILE A 44 -19.58 -9.32 -6.97
CA ILE A 44 -18.89 -8.80 -5.78
C ILE A 44 -19.84 -8.93 -4.57
N ASN A 45 -20.12 -10.08 -4.12
CA ASN A 45 -20.68 -10.41 -2.79
C ASN A 45 -21.33 -11.79 -2.84
N SER A 46 -20.55 -12.76 -2.70
CA SER A 46 -20.81 -14.12 -2.18
C SER A 46 -19.99 -15.15 -2.97
N THR A 47 -19.35 -15.98 -2.22
CA THR A 47 -18.46 -17.06 -2.61
C THR A 47 -19.12 -18.00 -3.64
N THR A 48 -18.75 -17.90 -4.89
CA THR A 48 -18.88 -19.03 -5.84
C THR A 48 -17.78 -18.88 -6.89
N VAL A 49 -16.71 -19.64 -6.72
CA VAL A 49 -15.63 -19.75 -7.71
C VAL A 49 -16.03 -20.85 -8.67
N MET A 50 -16.48 -20.51 -9.87
CA MET A 50 -16.51 -21.46 -10.98
C MET A 50 -15.14 -21.56 -11.62
N GLN A 51 -14.49 -22.68 -11.43
CA GLN A 51 -13.18 -22.98 -11.99
C GLN A 51 -13.39 -23.67 -13.33
N THR A 52 -13.24 -22.92 -14.44
CA THR A 52 -13.13 -23.49 -15.77
C THR A 52 -11.68 -23.44 -16.23
N TYR A 53 -11.12 -24.60 -16.53
CA TYR A 53 -9.78 -24.74 -17.07
C TYR A 53 -9.78 -24.37 -18.55
N TRP A 54 -9.19 -23.21 -18.89
CA TRP A 54 -8.86 -22.84 -20.25
C TRP A 54 -7.38 -22.43 -20.30
N THR A 55 -6.71 -22.83 -21.36
CA THR A 55 -5.32 -22.42 -21.66
C THR A 55 -5.34 -20.96 -22.10
N ALA A 56 -5.40 -20.04 -21.14
CA ALA A 56 -5.35 -18.62 -21.41
C ALA A 56 -3.92 -18.21 -21.82
N PRO A 57 -3.76 -17.31 -22.81
CA PRO A 57 -2.47 -16.79 -23.20
C PRO A 57 -1.76 -16.12 -22.02
N PRO A 58 -0.41 -16.01 -22.03
CA PRO A 58 0.39 -15.55 -20.89
C PRO A 58 -0.03 -14.17 -20.35
N PHE A 59 -0.62 -13.34 -21.20
CA PHE A 59 -1.14 -12.02 -20.82
C PHE A 59 -2.28 -12.10 -19.78
N PHE A 60 -3.19 -13.07 -19.89
CA PHE A 60 -4.28 -13.25 -18.92
C PHE A 60 -3.79 -13.76 -17.56
N LYS A 61 -2.73 -14.56 -17.54
CA LYS A 61 -2.10 -14.99 -16.28
C LYS A 61 -1.47 -13.80 -15.54
N VAL A 62 -0.83 -12.89 -16.28
CA VAL A 62 -0.25 -11.66 -15.72
C VAL A 62 -1.35 -10.72 -15.23
N LEU A 63 -2.43 -10.51 -15.98
CA LEU A 63 -3.54 -9.66 -15.56
C LEU A 63 -4.26 -10.22 -14.33
N LYS A 64 -4.49 -11.54 -14.27
CA LYS A 64 -5.07 -12.21 -13.10
C LYS A 64 -4.15 -12.09 -11.88
N PHE A 65 -2.84 -12.22 -12.08
CA PHE A 65 -1.85 -12.01 -11.04
C PHE A 65 -1.88 -10.56 -10.52
N PHE A 66 -1.94 -9.56 -11.41
CA PHE A 66 -2.04 -8.14 -11.04
C PHE A 66 -3.35 -7.81 -10.32
N LEU A 67 -4.48 -8.33 -10.76
CA LEU A 67 -5.79 -8.11 -10.12
C LEU A 67 -5.89 -8.79 -8.75
N CYS A 68 -5.37 -10.01 -8.61
CA CYS A 68 -5.30 -10.68 -7.31
C CYS A 68 -4.27 -10.04 -6.37
N TYR A 69 -3.15 -9.54 -6.92
CA TYR A 69 -2.09 -8.90 -6.18
C TYR A 69 -2.54 -7.59 -5.51
N ASN A 70 -3.30 -6.76 -6.23
CA ASN A 70 -3.80 -5.49 -5.69
C ASN A 70 -5.00 -5.63 -4.73
N ALA A 71 -5.71 -6.78 -4.76
CA ALA A 71 -6.91 -6.97 -3.95
C ALA A 71 -6.61 -7.30 -2.46
N HIS A 72 -5.35 -7.60 -2.11
CA HIS A 72 -4.99 -8.08 -0.77
C HIS A 72 -3.80 -7.35 -0.14
N MET A 73 -3.35 -6.22 -0.71
CA MET A 73 -2.24 -5.45 -0.15
C MET A 73 -2.67 -4.75 1.13
N LYS A 74 -2.10 -5.12 2.26
CA LYS A 74 -2.33 -4.48 3.56
C LYS A 74 -1.59 -3.14 3.63
N LYS A 75 -2.28 -2.08 3.98
CA LYS A 75 -1.76 -0.73 4.01
C LYS A 75 -1.59 -0.26 5.44
N ILE A 76 -0.36 0.07 5.81
CA ILE A 76 0.04 0.46 7.16
C ILE A 76 0.56 1.89 7.14
N LEU A 77 0.02 2.74 8.02
CA LEU A 77 0.51 4.08 8.26
C LEU A 77 1.01 4.21 9.71
N PHE A 78 2.32 4.40 9.86
CA PHE A 78 2.90 4.74 11.15
C PHE A 78 2.84 6.24 11.40
N VAL A 79 2.38 6.66 12.58
CA VAL A 79 2.16 8.07 12.90
C VAL A 79 2.90 8.44 14.17
N CYS A 80 3.58 9.60 14.17
CA CYS A 80 4.12 10.23 15.37
C CYS A 80 3.96 11.77 15.27
N HIS A 81 4.48 12.54 16.23
CA HIS A 81 4.31 13.98 16.25
C HIS A 81 4.85 14.64 14.96
N GLY A 82 6.17 14.57 14.70
CA GLY A 82 6.82 15.31 13.60
C GLY A 82 7.15 14.50 12.35
N ASN A 83 6.99 13.18 12.34
CA ASN A 83 7.35 12.29 11.21
C ASN A 83 8.83 12.35 10.78
N ILE A 84 9.73 12.62 11.73
CA ILE A 84 11.19 12.64 11.49
C ILE A 84 11.97 11.65 12.37
N CYS A 85 11.39 11.18 13.51
CA CYS A 85 12.07 10.25 14.42
C CYS A 85 11.38 8.88 14.46
N ARG A 86 10.33 8.71 15.27
CA ARG A 86 9.70 7.41 15.60
C ARG A 86 9.00 6.76 14.40
N SER A 87 8.05 7.46 13.77
CA SER A 87 7.25 6.88 12.69
C SER A 87 8.07 6.50 11.45
N PRO A 88 9.07 7.29 10.98
CA PRO A 88 9.91 6.82 9.89
C PRO A 88 10.85 5.68 10.30
N MET A 89 11.28 5.61 11.56
CA MET A 89 12.03 4.44 12.07
C MET A 89 11.15 3.19 11.98
N ALA A 90 9.89 3.26 12.43
CA ALA A 90 8.95 2.13 12.35
C ALA A 90 8.65 1.72 10.90
N GLU A 91 8.49 2.68 9.99
CA GLU A 91 8.29 2.45 8.56
C GLU A 91 9.43 1.60 7.98
N PHE A 92 10.70 2.00 8.15
CA PHE A 92 11.83 1.29 7.56
C PHE A 92 12.15 -0.02 8.28
N VAL A 93 11.94 -0.10 9.60
CA VAL A 93 12.01 -1.35 10.36
C VAL A 93 10.99 -2.36 9.83
N MET A 94 9.74 -1.95 9.65
CA MET A 94 8.68 -2.84 9.15
C MET A 94 8.94 -3.26 7.71
N LYS A 95 9.37 -2.34 6.83
CA LYS A 95 9.79 -2.65 5.45
C LYS A 95 10.90 -3.71 5.42
N LYS A 96 11.89 -3.60 6.31
CA LYS A 96 12.96 -4.62 6.43
C LYS A 96 12.41 -5.97 6.90
N LEU A 97 11.54 -5.98 7.90
CA LEU A 97 10.94 -7.22 8.42
C LEU A 97 10.10 -7.96 7.38
N VAL A 98 9.24 -7.26 6.64
CA VAL A 98 8.43 -7.90 5.59
C VAL A 98 9.28 -8.39 4.42
N LYS A 99 10.36 -7.68 4.10
CA LYS A 99 11.35 -8.10 3.09
C LYS A 99 12.07 -9.38 3.51
N ASP A 100 12.56 -9.43 4.74
CA ASP A 100 13.24 -10.61 5.28
C ASP A 100 12.31 -11.84 5.35
N ALA A 101 11.01 -11.60 5.53
CA ALA A 101 9.99 -12.64 5.48
C ALA A 101 9.54 -13.02 4.04
N GLY A 102 10.07 -12.36 3.00
CA GLY A 102 9.65 -12.58 1.61
C GLY A 102 8.21 -12.13 1.30
N ARG A 103 7.66 -11.21 2.09
CA ARG A 103 6.27 -10.73 2.05
C ARG A 103 6.12 -9.29 1.56
N GLU A 104 7.15 -8.72 0.95
CA GLU A 104 7.19 -7.31 0.50
C GLU A 104 5.95 -6.91 -0.34
N SER A 105 5.54 -7.81 -1.20
CA SER A 105 4.42 -7.60 -2.11
C SER A 105 3.05 -7.57 -1.44
N GLU A 106 2.96 -7.97 -0.16
CA GLU A 106 1.69 -7.99 0.57
C GLU A 106 1.39 -6.66 1.28
N PHE A 107 2.38 -5.74 1.34
CA PHE A 107 2.29 -4.56 2.19
C PHE A 107 2.64 -3.25 1.46
N LEU A 108 1.82 -2.22 1.71
CA LEU A 108 2.18 -0.81 1.53
C LEU A 108 2.44 -0.21 2.92
N ILE A 109 3.65 0.27 3.16
CA ILE A 109 4.06 0.77 4.47
C ILE A 109 4.56 2.20 4.32
N GLU A 110 3.93 3.13 5.01
CA GLU A 110 4.26 4.55 4.99
C GLU A 110 4.24 5.16 6.39
N SER A 111 4.61 6.44 6.49
CA SER A 111 4.50 7.16 7.75
C SER A 111 4.12 8.63 7.56
N ALA A 112 3.53 9.22 8.62
CA ALA A 112 3.07 10.60 8.63
C ALA A 112 3.21 11.24 10.03
N ALA A 113 2.98 12.55 10.11
CA ALA A 113 2.97 13.37 11.33
C ALA A 113 1.56 13.72 11.75
N THR A 114 1.35 13.94 13.06
CA THR A 114 0.17 14.64 13.58
C THR A 114 0.32 16.15 13.50
N SER A 115 1.56 16.69 13.58
CA SER A 115 1.84 18.11 13.53
C SER A 115 2.29 18.61 12.16
N THR A 116 2.40 19.93 12.01
CA THR A 116 2.91 20.59 10.79
C THR A 116 4.36 21.07 10.92
N GLU A 117 4.98 20.92 12.08
CA GLU A 117 6.26 21.55 12.43
C GLU A 117 7.42 21.11 11.55
N GLU A 118 7.44 19.84 11.16
CA GLU A 118 8.53 19.22 10.43
C GLU A 118 8.19 18.88 8.94
N ILE A 119 7.07 19.41 8.44
CA ILE A 119 6.64 19.11 7.05
C ILE A 119 7.73 19.48 6.04
N GLY A 120 8.04 18.54 5.16
CA GLY A 120 9.05 18.70 4.11
C GLY A 120 10.47 18.37 4.57
N ASN A 121 10.72 18.24 5.86
CA ASN A 121 12.02 17.85 6.41
C ASN A 121 12.28 16.33 6.19
N ASP A 122 13.55 15.99 6.12
CA ASP A 122 14.01 14.60 6.08
C ASP A 122 14.09 14.02 7.49
N MET A 123 14.33 12.70 7.61
CA MET A 123 14.53 12.05 8.90
C MET A 123 15.63 12.70 9.73
N HIS A 124 15.42 12.76 11.04
CA HIS A 124 16.41 13.20 12.00
C HIS A 124 17.72 12.39 11.88
N SER A 125 18.86 13.06 12.10
CA SER A 125 20.19 12.43 11.98
C SER A 125 20.36 11.22 12.90
N GLY A 126 19.80 11.27 14.11
CA GLY A 126 19.79 10.15 15.05
C GLY A 126 19.03 8.94 14.55
N THR A 127 17.87 9.15 13.88
CA THR A 127 17.11 8.07 13.24
C THR A 127 17.92 7.42 12.13
N LYS A 128 18.52 8.23 11.23
CA LYS A 128 19.38 7.71 10.15
C LYS A 128 20.55 6.93 10.68
N LYS A 129 21.25 7.47 11.71
CA LYS A 129 22.37 6.80 12.37
C LYS A 129 21.93 5.44 12.91
N LYS A 130 20.82 5.37 13.64
CA LYS A 130 20.33 4.13 14.22
C LYS A 130 19.96 3.10 13.16
N LEU A 131 19.24 3.49 12.10
CA LEU A 131 18.91 2.58 10.99
C LEU A 131 20.16 2.04 10.29
N THR A 132 21.18 2.89 10.09
CA THR A 132 22.47 2.48 9.52
C THR A 132 23.19 1.47 10.41
N GLU A 133 23.28 1.72 11.73
CA GLU A 133 23.88 0.81 12.71
C GLU A 133 23.22 -0.57 12.71
N MET A 134 21.91 -0.59 12.48
CA MET A 134 21.13 -1.84 12.44
C MET A 134 21.03 -2.47 11.04
N ASN A 135 21.78 -1.96 10.06
CA ASN A 135 21.77 -2.41 8.66
C ASN A 135 20.37 -2.42 8.04
N ILE A 136 19.54 -1.42 8.38
CA ILE A 136 18.21 -1.21 7.82
C ILE A 136 18.32 -0.20 6.69
N PRO A 137 18.04 -0.60 5.43
CA PRO A 137 18.08 0.32 4.30
C PRO A 137 16.95 1.35 4.41
N PHE A 138 17.26 2.59 4.07
CA PHE A 138 16.30 3.68 4.01
C PHE A 138 16.61 4.60 2.84
N GLU A 139 15.62 5.35 2.40
CA GLU A 139 15.72 6.33 1.34
C GLU A 139 15.47 7.75 1.85
N LYS A 140 15.87 8.73 1.05
CA LYS A 140 15.54 10.14 1.34
C LYS A 140 14.03 10.33 1.23
N ARG A 141 13.46 10.97 2.23
CA ARG A 141 12.02 11.22 2.31
C ARG A 141 11.72 12.64 2.79
N ARG A 142 10.45 12.99 2.77
CA ARG A 142 9.95 14.25 3.31
C ARG A 142 8.81 13.95 4.29
N ALA A 143 8.86 14.56 5.47
CA ALA A 143 7.79 14.48 6.44
C ALA A 143 6.50 15.04 5.84
N ARG A 144 5.39 14.33 6.03
CA ARG A 144 4.04 14.76 5.66
C ARG A 144 3.11 14.67 6.85
N ARG A 145 2.07 15.50 6.89
CA ARG A 145 1.02 15.40 7.90
C ARG A 145 -0.03 14.36 7.46
N ILE A 146 -0.72 13.76 8.44
CA ILE A 146 -1.94 12.98 8.21
C ILE A 146 -3.02 13.86 7.56
N THR A 147 -3.89 13.23 6.80
CA THR A 147 -5.04 13.87 6.14
C THR A 147 -6.31 13.09 6.44
N ALA A 148 -7.48 13.71 6.24
CA ALA A 148 -8.76 13.03 6.38
C ALA A 148 -8.89 11.78 5.48
N ALA A 149 -8.23 11.78 4.32
CA ALA A 149 -8.25 10.64 3.39
C ALA A 149 -7.44 9.43 3.90
N ASP A 150 -6.46 9.63 4.78
CA ASP A 150 -5.60 8.54 5.26
C ASP A 150 -6.41 7.47 6.02
N TYR A 151 -7.47 7.86 6.74
CA TYR A 151 -8.33 6.89 7.42
C TYR A 151 -8.92 5.85 6.47
N ASN A 152 -9.39 6.27 5.30
CA ASN A 152 -10.00 5.38 4.31
C ASN A 152 -8.95 4.65 3.45
N ASN A 153 -7.74 5.18 3.38
CA ASN A 153 -6.69 4.67 2.50
C ASN A 153 -5.83 3.57 3.15
N TYR A 154 -5.82 3.48 4.49
CA TYR A 154 -5.00 2.52 5.22
C TYR A 154 -5.85 1.57 6.06
N ASP A 155 -5.36 0.33 6.21
CA ASP A 155 -6.00 -0.71 7.01
C ASP A 155 -5.57 -0.65 8.49
N TYR A 156 -4.34 -0.15 8.73
CA TYR A 156 -3.75 -0.01 10.06
C TYR A 156 -3.15 1.38 10.22
N LEU A 157 -3.52 2.06 11.30
CA LEU A 157 -3.12 3.42 11.65
C LEU A 157 -2.44 3.37 13.02
N ILE A 158 -1.11 3.38 13.03
CA ILE A 158 -0.33 2.98 14.20
C ILE A 158 0.40 4.17 14.79
N GLY A 159 -0.02 4.58 16.01
CA GLY A 159 0.61 5.63 16.80
C GLY A 159 1.76 5.11 17.67
N MET A 160 2.62 6.03 18.12
CA MET A 160 3.76 5.76 18.99
C MET A 160 3.45 6.05 20.47
N ASP A 161 2.52 6.95 20.73
CA ASP A 161 2.08 7.38 22.06
C ASP A 161 0.58 7.74 22.04
N VAL A 162 0.00 7.89 23.23
CA VAL A 162 -1.42 8.25 23.38
C VAL A 162 -1.75 9.64 22.83
N GLU A 163 -0.78 10.56 22.80
CA GLU A 163 -0.97 11.89 22.22
C GLU A 163 -1.15 11.77 20.69
N ASN A 164 -0.40 10.89 20.03
CA ASN A 164 -0.59 10.61 18.60
C ASN A 164 -2.01 10.08 18.33
N LEU A 165 -2.51 9.14 19.14
CA LEU A 165 -3.87 8.62 19.00
C LEU A 165 -4.91 9.74 19.13
N TYR A 166 -4.77 10.58 20.15
CA TYR A 166 -5.68 11.71 20.36
C TYR A 166 -5.78 12.63 19.14
N TYR A 167 -4.63 13.00 18.52
CA TYR A 167 -4.65 13.84 17.32
C TYR A 167 -5.18 13.11 16.09
N MET A 168 -4.91 11.82 15.96
CA MET A 168 -5.44 10.99 14.87
C MET A 168 -6.97 10.90 14.95
N GLU A 169 -7.52 10.61 16.13
CA GLU A 169 -8.97 10.56 16.36
C GLU A 169 -9.65 11.92 16.09
N ARG A 170 -8.99 13.02 16.43
CA ARG A 170 -9.50 14.36 16.12
C ARG A 170 -9.53 14.66 14.63
N GLU A 171 -8.53 14.20 13.88
CA GLU A 171 -8.46 14.40 12.43
C GLU A 171 -9.58 13.63 11.72
N TRP A 172 -9.97 12.46 12.23
CA TRP A 172 -10.89 11.55 11.58
C TRP A 172 -12.27 11.44 12.23
N ASP A 173 -12.58 12.27 13.22
CA ASP A 173 -13.87 12.29 13.94
C ASP A 173 -14.30 10.91 14.45
N LYS A 174 -13.40 10.16 15.03
CA LYS A 174 -13.50 8.83 15.64
C LYS A 174 -12.79 7.73 14.82
N ASP A 175 -12.79 6.53 15.41
CA ASP A 175 -12.23 5.31 14.79
C ASP A 175 -13.30 4.20 14.70
N PRO A 176 -14.31 4.35 13.79
CA PRO A 176 -15.42 3.41 13.70
C PRO A 176 -14.99 2.00 13.27
N ASP A 177 -13.86 1.86 12.58
CA ASP A 177 -13.35 0.59 12.08
C ASP A 177 -12.28 -0.03 12.99
N ASP A 178 -11.99 0.59 14.14
CA ASP A 178 -10.99 0.13 15.13
C ASP A 178 -9.57 -0.04 14.53
N LYS A 179 -9.17 0.88 13.64
CA LYS A 179 -7.88 0.85 12.92
C LYS A 179 -6.73 1.50 13.68
N VAL A 180 -7.05 2.42 14.62
CA VAL A 180 -6.06 3.24 15.34
C VAL A 180 -5.57 2.49 16.57
N LYS A 181 -4.28 2.17 16.61
CA LYS A 181 -3.65 1.39 17.69
C LYS A 181 -2.30 1.96 18.08
N LEU A 182 -1.88 1.74 19.32
CA LEU A 182 -0.48 1.91 19.72
C LEU A 182 0.38 0.74 19.24
N LEU A 183 1.59 1.02 18.77
CA LEU A 183 2.48 -0.02 18.27
C LEU A 183 2.81 -1.08 19.34
N LEU A 184 3.05 -0.67 20.58
CA LEU A 184 3.44 -1.59 21.65
C LEU A 184 2.30 -2.46 22.20
N THR A 185 1.03 -2.13 21.89
CA THR A 185 -0.10 -3.01 22.27
C THR A 185 -0.05 -4.35 21.55
N PHE A 186 0.55 -4.41 20.36
CA PHE A 186 0.78 -5.67 19.66
C PHE A 186 1.76 -6.58 20.40
N ALA A 187 2.70 -6.00 21.17
CA ALA A 187 3.63 -6.71 22.05
C ALA A 187 3.07 -6.94 23.48
N GLY A 188 1.80 -6.64 23.71
CA GLY A 188 1.16 -6.79 25.03
C GLY A 188 1.63 -5.76 26.04
N LYS A 189 2.15 -4.63 25.61
CA LYS A 189 2.65 -3.53 26.45
C LYS A 189 1.72 -2.32 26.36
N ASP A 190 1.17 -1.92 27.48
CA ASP A 190 0.30 -0.76 27.58
C ASP A 190 1.14 0.47 28.03
N ARG A 191 2.01 0.93 27.14
CA ARG A 191 2.83 2.13 27.32
C ARG A 191 3.25 2.75 26.01
N ASP A 192 3.67 4.00 26.08
CA ASP A 192 4.19 4.77 24.97
C ASP A 192 5.61 4.36 24.55
N ILE A 193 5.96 4.65 23.31
CA ILE A 193 7.32 4.69 22.81
C ILE A 193 7.87 6.11 23.06
N ALA A 194 8.86 6.22 23.95
CA ALA A 194 9.45 7.49 24.29
C ALA A 194 10.02 8.23 23.07
N ASP A 195 9.76 9.55 23.00
CA ASP A 195 10.25 10.36 21.91
C ASP A 195 11.75 10.66 22.05
N PRO A 196 12.58 10.21 21.10
CA PRO A 196 14.02 10.43 21.13
C PRO A 196 14.40 11.89 20.90
N TRP A 197 13.47 12.73 20.41
CA TRP A 197 13.67 14.17 20.35
C TRP A 197 13.93 14.78 21.71
N TYR A 198 13.19 14.33 22.73
CA TYR A 198 13.34 14.81 24.12
C TYR A 198 14.36 14.00 24.92
N THR A 199 14.43 12.69 24.71
CA THR A 199 15.28 11.80 25.52
C THR A 199 16.69 11.66 24.98
N GLY A 200 16.93 11.94 23.70
CA GLY A 200 18.17 11.65 23.00
C GLY A 200 18.44 10.15 22.80
N ASN A 201 17.56 9.28 23.30
CA ASN A 201 17.81 7.83 23.35
C ASN A 201 17.18 7.09 22.16
N PHE A 202 17.86 7.15 21.03
CA PHE A 202 17.44 6.43 19.80
C PHE A 202 17.56 4.90 19.94
N ASP A 203 18.40 4.39 20.84
CA ASP A 203 18.57 2.95 21.09
C ASP A 203 17.29 2.39 21.70
N LYS A 204 16.79 3.02 22.76
CA LYS A 204 15.56 2.58 23.42
C LYS A 204 14.34 2.69 22.49
N THR A 205 14.27 3.78 21.73
CA THR A 205 13.22 3.95 20.72
C THR A 205 13.25 2.82 19.68
N TYR A 206 14.44 2.45 19.19
CA TYR A 206 14.58 1.36 18.24
C TYR A 206 14.18 0.00 18.84
N GLU A 207 14.61 -0.31 20.06
CA GLU A 207 14.22 -1.55 20.78
C GLU A 207 12.69 -1.70 20.86
N ASP A 208 12.01 -0.64 21.25
CA ASP A 208 10.56 -0.63 21.38
C ASP A 208 9.86 -0.78 20.00
N ILE A 209 10.37 -0.08 18.99
CA ILE A 209 9.83 -0.15 17.63
C ILE A 209 10.01 -1.54 17.01
N ILE A 210 11.23 -2.12 17.09
CA ILE A 210 11.48 -3.45 16.49
C ILE A 210 10.65 -4.53 17.17
N GLU A 211 10.49 -4.45 18.49
CA GLU A 211 9.63 -5.37 19.24
C GLU A 211 8.16 -5.23 18.80
N GLY A 212 7.62 -4.01 18.80
CA GLY A 212 6.25 -3.76 18.36
C GLY A 212 6.00 -4.20 16.91
N CYS A 213 6.91 -3.87 15.99
CA CYS A 213 6.79 -4.27 14.59
C CYS A 213 6.84 -5.80 14.38
N ARG A 214 7.70 -6.51 15.11
CA ARG A 214 7.77 -7.99 15.05
C ARG A 214 6.46 -8.63 15.51
N GLU A 215 5.92 -8.18 16.64
CA GLU A 215 4.68 -8.73 17.18
C GLU A 215 3.47 -8.33 16.33
N PHE A 216 3.49 -7.14 15.73
CA PHE A 216 2.48 -6.69 14.78
C PHE A 216 2.50 -7.57 13.52
N LEU A 217 3.67 -7.81 12.91
CA LEU A 217 3.79 -8.63 11.71
C LEU A 217 3.29 -10.06 11.88
N LYS A 218 3.38 -10.64 13.09
CA LYS A 218 2.84 -11.98 13.39
C LYS A 218 1.31 -12.04 13.39
N LYS A 219 0.65 -10.89 13.60
CA LYS A 219 -0.82 -10.80 13.70
C LYS A 219 -1.50 -10.48 12.38
N ILE A 220 -0.71 -10.09 11.34
CA ILE A 220 -1.26 -9.60 10.06
C ILE A 220 -0.75 -10.40 8.81
#